data_3be4528735de9eda1b835bde40a3c37e
#
_entry.id   3be4528735de9eda1b835bde40a3c37e
#
_cell.length_a   1.000
_cell.length_b   1.000
_cell.length_c   1.000
_cell.angle_alpha   90.00
_cell.angle_beta   90.00
_cell.angle_gamma   90.00
#
_symmetry.space_group_name_H-M   'P 1'
#
loop_
_entity.id
_entity.type
_entity.pdbx_description
1 polymer ?
#
loop_
_entity_poly.entity_id
_entity_poly.type
_entity_poly.pdbx_seq_one_letter_code
_entity_poly.pdbx_strand_id
1 'polypeptide(L)'
;MANKPKPAVLIVEDSVDFSNLLKFIVEDDGFEGVQFPVQSDDITGWAKKHQPVTILMDLALGRKGGTDFIDRLKADPETAMIPIVIISGRDLPFKDVMEFQARGVRYLRKGRVEMDEIRETIKEAASAIGGPVRGKKK
;
A
#
# COMPACT_ATOMS: atom_id res chain seq x y z
N MET A 1 -24.99 -17.97 -5.14
CA MET A 1 -24.47 -16.88 -4.41
C MET A 1 -23.49 -16.08 -5.22
N ALA A 2 -23.68 -14.83 -5.29
CA ALA A 2 -22.79 -14.02 -6.05
C ALA A 2 -21.49 -13.83 -5.30
N ASN A 3 -20.40 -13.99 -5.99
CA ASN A 3 -19.11 -13.73 -5.41
C ASN A 3 -18.81 -12.25 -5.53
N LYS A 4 -18.65 -11.62 -4.41
CA LYS A 4 -18.22 -10.24 -4.42
C LYS A 4 -16.74 -10.18 -4.75
N PRO A 5 -16.33 -9.21 -5.52
CA PRO A 5 -14.91 -9.04 -5.76
C PRO A 5 -14.21 -8.75 -4.44
N LYS A 6 -13.05 -9.29 -4.26
CA LYS A 6 -12.25 -9.00 -3.09
C LYS A 6 -11.65 -7.60 -3.23
N PRO A 7 -11.56 -6.85 -2.15
CA PRO A 7 -10.87 -5.56 -2.23
C PRO A 7 -9.41 -5.76 -2.58
N ALA A 8 -8.90 -4.92 -3.44
CA ALA A 8 -7.54 -5.07 -3.95
C ALA A 8 -6.54 -4.30 -3.10
N VAL A 9 -5.36 -4.87 -2.94
CA VAL A 9 -4.20 -4.20 -2.37
C VAL A 9 -3.15 -4.17 -3.47
N LEU A 10 -2.70 -2.98 -3.84
CA LEU A 10 -1.68 -2.83 -4.87
C LEU A 10 -0.31 -2.91 -4.21
N ILE A 11 0.55 -3.79 -4.71
CA ILE A 11 1.86 -4.05 -4.12
C ILE A 11 2.93 -3.54 -5.06
N VAL A 12 3.71 -2.56 -4.61
CA VAL A 12 4.76 -1.93 -5.40
C VAL A 12 6.10 -2.25 -4.72
N GLU A 13 6.69 -3.35 -5.12
CA GLU A 13 7.88 -3.89 -4.47
C GLU A 13 8.72 -4.62 -5.52
N ASP A 14 9.99 -4.26 -5.67
CA ASP A 14 10.83 -4.88 -6.69
C ASP A 14 11.54 -6.16 -6.25
N SER A 15 11.57 -6.46 -4.96
CA SER A 15 12.06 -7.76 -4.52
C SER A 15 10.97 -8.79 -4.77
N VAL A 16 11.23 -9.74 -5.63
CA VAL A 16 10.24 -10.77 -5.97
C VAL A 16 9.80 -11.53 -4.73
N ASP A 17 10.74 -11.89 -3.89
CA ASP A 17 10.41 -12.67 -2.70
C ASP A 17 9.54 -11.88 -1.73
N PHE A 18 9.88 -10.62 -1.50
CA PHE A 18 9.10 -9.82 -0.57
C PHE A 18 7.74 -9.46 -1.15
N SER A 19 7.68 -9.20 -2.46
CA SER A 19 6.40 -8.96 -3.13
C SER A 19 5.48 -10.16 -2.99
N ASN A 20 6.01 -11.36 -3.19
CA ASN A 20 5.22 -12.58 -3.05
C ASN A 20 4.79 -12.81 -1.62
N LEU A 21 5.62 -12.46 -0.64
CA LEU A 21 5.24 -12.56 0.76
C LEU A 21 4.09 -11.63 1.08
N LEU A 22 4.17 -10.38 0.61
CA LEU A 22 3.08 -9.43 0.83
C LEU A 22 1.80 -9.89 0.17
N LYS A 23 1.90 -10.44 -1.05
CA LYS A 23 0.73 -10.97 -1.72
C LYS A 23 0.10 -12.11 -0.91
N PHE A 24 0.91 -13.00 -0.39
CA PHE A 24 0.41 -14.07 0.46
C PHE A 24 -0.31 -13.52 1.70
N ILE A 25 0.30 -12.53 2.35
CA ILE A 25 -0.28 -11.95 3.56
C ILE A 25 -1.64 -11.32 3.27
N VAL A 26 -1.74 -10.51 2.21
CA VAL A 26 -3.00 -9.83 1.95
C VAL A 26 -4.06 -10.81 1.48
N GLU A 27 -3.67 -11.84 0.73
CA GLU A 27 -4.65 -12.81 0.26
C GLU A 27 -5.13 -13.70 1.40
N ASP A 28 -4.28 -13.98 2.36
CA ASP A 28 -4.68 -14.72 3.55
C ASP A 28 -5.72 -13.95 4.37
N ASP A 29 -5.71 -12.63 4.27
CA ASP A 29 -6.64 -11.78 5.00
C ASP A 29 -7.86 -11.36 4.16
N GLY A 30 -8.06 -11.96 3.01
CA GLY A 30 -9.28 -11.74 2.23
C GLY A 30 -9.19 -10.66 1.17
N PHE A 31 -8.00 -10.12 0.92
CA PHE A 31 -7.81 -9.14 -0.14
C PHE A 31 -7.31 -9.81 -1.41
N GLU A 32 -7.38 -9.10 -2.50
CA GLU A 32 -6.71 -9.53 -3.72
C GLU A 32 -5.37 -8.80 -3.80
N GLY A 33 -4.27 -9.53 -3.92
CA GLY A 33 -2.95 -8.91 -4.05
C GLY A 33 -2.63 -8.67 -5.51
N VAL A 34 -2.47 -7.39 -5.89
CA VAL A 34 -2.15 -7.00 -7.25
C VAL A 34 -0.72 -6.51 -7.26
N GLN A 35 0.16 -7.25 -7.95
CA GLN A 35 1.58 -6.89 -7.98
C GLN A 35 1.83 -5.96 -9.16
N PHE A 36 2.26 -4.74 -8.84
CA PHE A 36 2.57 -3.75 -9.86
C PHE A 36 3.89 -4.11 -10.56
N PRO A 37 3.92 -4.09 -11.90
CA PRO A 37 5.18 -4.38 -12.59
C PRO A 37 6.11 -3.19 -12.44
N VAL A 38 7.18 -3.36 -11.67
CA VAL A 38 8.04 -2.24 -11.29
C VAL A 38 8.79 -1.61 -12.46
N GLN A 39 8.81 -2.28 -13.61
CA GLN A 39 9.37 -1.67 -14.82
C GLN A 39 8.42 -0.62 -15.38
N SER A 40 7.16 -0.66 -15.01
CA SER A 40 6.18 0.31 -15.49
C SER A 40 6.36 1.63 -14.77
N ASP A 41 5.93 2.70 -15.42
CA ASP A 41 5.94 4.02 -14.83
C ASP A 41 4.51 4.50 -14.56
N ASP A 42 3.51 3.66 -14.82
CA ASP A 42 2.13 4.09 -14.81
C ASP A 42 1.42 3.75 -13.50
N ILE A 43 1.94 4.29 -12.41
CA ILE A 43 1.38 3.99 -11.09
C ILE A 43 -0.06 4.49 -10.96
N THR A 44 -0.34 5.69 -11.46
CA THR A 44 -1.69 6.24 -11.34
C THR A 44 -2.68 5.46 -12.19
N GLY A 45 -2.28 5.03 -13.39
CA GLY A 45 -3.16 4.21 -14.22
C GLY A 45 -3.51 2.89 -13.57
N TRP A 46 -2.52 2.24 -12.96
CA TRP A 46 -2.77 0.98 -12.25
C TRP A 46 -3.67 1.19 -11.05
N ALA A 47 -3.45 2.28 -10.30
CA ALA A 47 -4.30 2.56 -9.15
C ALA A 47 -5.73 2.85 -9.57
N LYS A 48 -5.92 3.59 -10.66
CA LYS A 48 -7.28 3.88 -11.14
C LYS A 48 -7.97 2.62 -11.62
N LYS A 49 -7.24 1.77 -12.32
CA LYS A 49 -7.82 0.54 -12.86
C LYS A 49 -8.26 -0.41 -11.75
N HIS A 50 -7.45 -0.58 -10.76
CA HIS A 50 -7.72 -1.59 -9.72
C HIS A 50 -8.44 -1.03 -8.51
N GLN A 51 -8.44 0.26 -8.32
CA GLN A 51 -9.10 0.95 -7.20
C GLN A 51 -8.78 0.27 -5.87
N PRO A 52 -7.49 0.16 -5.52
CA PRO A 52 -7.12 -0.59 -4.32
C PRO A 52 -7.56 0.14 -3.06
N VAL A 53 -7.82 -0.63 -2.01
CA VAL A 53 -8.14 -0.06 -0.71
C VAL A 53 -6.89 0.45 0.00
N THR A 54 -5.72 -0.01 -0.40
CA THR A 54 -4.45 0.52 0.09
C THR A 54 -3.35 0.13 -0.90
N ILE A 55 -2.25 0.86 -0.85
CA ILE A 55 -1.08 0.59 -1.69
C ILE A 55 0.10 0.36 -0.77
N LEU A 56 0.79 -0.76 -0.95
CA LEU A 56 2.03 -1.05 -0.22
C LEU A 56 3.18 -0.62 -1.11
N MET A 57 4.05 0.24 -0.60
CA MET A 57 5.05 0.92 -1.41
C MET A 57 6.44 0.78 -0.82
N ASP A 58 7.35 0.21 -1.61
CA ASP A 58 8.76 0.22 -1.26
C ASP A 58 9.36 1.54 -1.77
N LEU A 59 10.12 2.22 -0.94
CA LEU A 59 10.74 3.48 -1.36
C LEU A 59 11.94 3.28 -2.25
N ALA A 60 12.59 2.12 -2.19
CA ALA A 60 13.79 1.89 -2.97
C ALA A 60 13.46 1.12 -4.26
N LEU A 61 12.77 1.77 -5.19
CA LEU A 61 12.35 1.14 -6.43
C LEU A 61 13.28 1.51 -7.57
N GLY A 62 14.34 0.77 -7.73
CA GLY A 62 15.24 0.99 -8.84
C GLY A 62 15.69 2.43 -8.94
N ARG A 63 15.57 3.03 -10.12
CA ARG A 63 16.05 4.38 -10.33
C ARG A 63 15.12 5.47 -9.86
N LYS A 64 13.82 5.22 -9.85
CA LYS A 64 12.86 6.28 -9.56
C LYS A 64 12.52 6.43 -8.11
N GLY A 65 12.49 5.35 -7.41
CA GLY A 65 12.09 5.40 -6.01
C GLY A 65 10.61 5.55 -5.82
N GLY A 66 10.13 5.12 -4.67
CA GLY A 66 8.72 5.16 -4.35
C GLY A 66 8.21 6.57 -4.07
N THR A 67 9.11 7.50 -3.70
CA THR A 67 8.68 8.86 -3.38
C THR A 67 8.04 9.53 -4.58
N ASP A 68 8.61 9.34 -5.78
CA ASP A 68 8.02 9.90 -6.98
C ASP A 68 6.62 9.35 -7.23
N PHE A 69 6.45 8.05 -7.03
CA PHE A 69 5.13 7.44 -7.18
C PHE A 69 4.13 8.00 -6.17
N ILE A 70 4.56 8.18 -4.93
CA ILE A 70 3.69 8.73 -3.89
C ILE A 70 3.24 10.15 -4.28
N ASP A 71 4.17 10.96 -4.76
CA ASP A 71 3.82 12.32 -5.16
C ASP A 71 2.81 12.31 -6.31
N ARG A 72 2.97 11.44 -7.27
CA ARG A 72 2.03 11.36 -8.39
C ARG A 72 0.66 10.87 -7.95
N LEU A 73 0.62 9.89 -7.06
CA LEU A 73 -0.66 9.40 -6.53
C LEU A 73 -1.38 10.48 -5.76
N LYS A 74 -0.64 11.26 -4.96
CA LYS A 74 -1.26 12.32 -4.15
C LYS A 74 -1.69 13.52 -4.98
N ALA A 75 -1.07 13.72 -6.14
CA ALA A 75 -1.44 14.83 -7.01
C ALA A 75 -2.67 14.57 -7.86
N ASP A 76 -3.08 13.32 -8.01
CA ASP A 76 -4.22 12.98 -8.85
C ASP A 76 -5.46 12.82 -7.98
N PRO A 77 -6.52 13.57 -8.23
CA PRO A 77 -7.72 13.50 -7.36
C PRO A 77 -8.36 12.11 -7.29
N GLU A 78 -8.18 11.29 -8.32
CA GLU A 78 -8.77 9.96 -8.30
C GLU A 78 -7.98 8.98 -7.44
N THR A 79 -6.73 9.28 -7.10
CA THR A 79 -5.91 8.39 -6.32
C THR A 79 -5.43 9.01 -5.02
N ALA A 80 -5.63 10.30 -4.83
CA ALA A 80 -5.05 11.02 -3.68
C ALA A 80 -5.52 10.49 -2.33
N MET A 81 -6.71 9.95 -2.26
CA MET A 81 -7.28 9.47 -1.00
C MET A 81 -6.96 8.02 -0.70
N ILE A 82 -6.33 7.30 -1.62
CA ILE A 82 -5.99 5.89 -1.37
C ILE A 82 -4.89 5.86 -0.30
N PRO A 83 -5.10 5.15 0.81
CA PRO A 83 -4.06 5.07 1.85
C PRO A 83 -2.81 4.36 1.33
N ILE A 84 -1.65 4.85 1.72
CA ILE A 84 -0.38 4.26 1.31
C ILE A 84 0.36 3.81 2.55
N VAL A 85 0.92 2.60 2.50
CA VAL A 85 1.77 2.08 3.56
C VAL A 85 3.15 1.86 2.96
N ILE A 86 4.12 2.61 3.44
CA ILE A 86 5.51 2.43 3.02
C ILE A 86 6.10 1.29 3.82
N ILE A 87 6.72 0.34 3.13
CA ILE A 87 7.47 -0.72 3.79
C ILE A 87 8.88 -0.65 3.21
N SER A 88 9.82 -0.18 4.01
CA SER A 88 11.15 0.13 3.50
C SER A 88 12.23 -0.55 4.32
N GLY A 89 13.31 -0.95 3.66
CA GLY A 89 14.46 -1.53 4.33
C GLY A 89 15.38 -0.50 4.98
N ARG A 90 15.06 0.77 4.83
CA ARG A 90 15.93 1.83 5.36
C ARG A 90 15.24 2.59 6.47
N ASP A 91 16.02 3.06 7.43
CA ASP A 91 15.53 4.01 8.41
C ASP A 91 15.36 5.35 7.74
N LEU A 92 14.21 5.97 7.92
CA LEU A 92 13.98 7.31 7.42
C LEU A 92 14.23 8.31 8.53
N PRO A 93 14.71 9.51 8.21
CA PRO A 93 14.78 10.56 9.21
C PRO A 93 13.41 10.81 9.81
N PHE A 94 13.37 11.11 11.09
CA PHE A 94 12.12 11.36 11.80
C PHE A 94 11.28 12.41 11.10
N LYS A 95 11.92 13.44 10.59
CA LYS A 95 11.22 14.50 9.87
C LYS A 95 10.46 13.94 8.67
N ASP A 96 11.08 13.03 7.91
CA ASP A 96 10.43 12.46 6.73
C ASP A 96 9.25 11.59 7.14
N VAL A 97 9.39 10.81 8.20
CA VAL A 97 8.30 9.98 8.69
C VAL A 97 7.11 10.86 9.08
N MET A 98 7.39 11.96 9.78
CA MET A 98 6.32 12.86 10.19
C MET A 98 5.63 13.52 9.01
N GLU A 99 6.38 13.87 7.97
CA GLU A 99 5.78 14.44 6.77
C GLU A 99 4.88 13.44 6.06
N PHE A 100 5.31 12.19 5.97
CA PHE A 100 4.48 11.16 5.37
C PHE A 100 3.20 10.96 6.20
N GLN A 101 3.33 10.90 7.52
CA GLN A 101 2.16 10.70 8.36
C GLN A 101 1.17 11.86 8.23
N ALA A 102 1.66 13.07 8.06
CA ALA A 102 0.79 14.23 7.85
C ALA A 102 0.02 14.13 6.54
N ARG A 103 0.52 13.37 5.59
CA ARG A 103 -0.15 13.15 4.30
C ARG A 103 -0.96 11.85 4.29
N GLY A 104 -1.12 11.20 5.43
CA GLY A 104 -1.88 9.96 5.50
C GLY A 104 -1.11 8.75 5.03
N VAL A 105 0.22 8.82 5.00
CA VAL A 105 1.07 7.72 4.57
C VAL A 105 1.70 7.07 5.79
N ARG A 106 1.51 5.79 5.97
CA ARG A 106 2.08 5.03 7.09
C ARG A 106 3.44 4.47 6.71
N TYR A 107 4.26 4.20 7.69
CA TYR A 107 5.61 3.71 7.46
C TYR A 107 5.92 2.50 8.35
N LEU A 108 6.40 1.43 7.74
CA LEU A 108 6.89 0.25 8.44
C LEU A 108 8.30 -0.07 7.97
N ARG A 109 9.16 -0.52 8.88
CA ARG A 109 10.52 -0.85 8.54
C ARG A 109 10.66 -2.35 8.28
N LYS A 110 11.11 -2.72 7.08
CA LYS A 110 11.38 -4.11 6.75
C LYS A 110 12.38 -4.69 7.74
N GLY A 111 12.16 -5.92 8.13
CA GLY A 111 13.09 -6.60 9.01
C GLY A 111 12.94 -6.27 10.47
N ARG A 112 12.12 -5.28 10.79
CA ARG A 112 11.87 -4.94 12.19
C ARG A 112 10.43 -5.12 12.60
N VAL A 113 9.53 -5.27 11.62
CA VAL A 113 8.12 -5.44 11.96
C VAL A 113 7.77 -6.91 11.91
N GLU A 114 6.88 -7.32 12.77
CA GLU A 114 6.33 -8.65 12.79
C GLU A 114 5.25 -8.76 11.72
N MET A 115 5.00 -9.98 11.26
CA MET A 115 3.96 -10.20 10.25
C MET A 115 2.60 -9.72 10.73
N ASP A 116 2.30 -9.90 12.00
CA ASP A 116 1.03 -9.44 12.55
C ASP A 116 0.90 -7.92 12.48
N GLU A 117 1.99 -7.20 12.69
CA GLU A 117 1.97 -5.75 12.60
C GLU A 117 1.72 -5.31 11.15
N ILE A 118 2.29 -6.01 10.18
CA ILE A 118 2.03 -5.73 8.78
C ILE A 118 0.55 -5.93 8.48
N ARG A 119 -0.01 -7.05 8.94
CA ARG A 119 -1.43 -7.36 8.73
C ARG A 119 -2.33 -6.29 9.33
N GLU A 120 -2.04 -5.89 10.57
CA GLU A 120 -2.85 -4.87 11.24
C GLU A 120 -2.78 -3.53 10.53
N THR A 121 -1.60 -3.15 10.09
CA THR A 121 -1.43 -1.87 9.41
C THR A 121 -2.19 -1.85 8.09
N ILE A 122 -2.15 -2.95 7.35
CA ILE A 122 -2.89 -3.05 6.09
C ILE A 122 -4.38 -2.97 6.34
N LYS A 123 -4.88 -3.66 7.35
CA LYS A 123 -6.31 -3.63 7.67
C LYS A 123 -6.76 -2.24 8.09
N GLU A 124 -5.96 -1.56 8.89
CA GLU A 124 -6.29 -0.21 9.31
C GLU A 124 -6.32 0.73 8.11
N ALA A 125 -5.34 0.62 7.23
CA ALA A 125 -5.30 1.45 6.04
C ALA A 125 -6.50 1.18 5.15
N ALA A 126 -6.83 -0.09 4.96
CA ALA A 126 -7.94 -0.46 4.10
C ALA A 126 -9.27 0.06 4.63
N SER A 127 -9.44 0.10 5.94
CA SER A 127 -10.71 0.58 6.49
C SER A 127 -10.80 2.09 6.52
N ALA A 128 -9.69 2.80 6.39
CA ALA A 128 -9.69 4.26 6.45
C ALA A 128 -10.40 4.91 5.28
N ILE A 129 -10.64 4.17 4.19
CA ILE A 129 -11.23 4.76 3.02
C ILE A 129 -12.71 4.45 2.95
N GLY A 130 -13.33 4.21 4.01
CA GLY A 130 -14.74 3.99 4.05
C GLY A 130 -15.14 2.68 3.56
N GLY A 131 -14.29 1.82 3.53
CA GLY A 131 -14.67 0.49 3.28
C GLY A 131 -15.64 0.10 4.31
N PRO A 132 -16.07 -1.03 4.30
CA PRO A 132 -17.07 -1.50 5.14
C PRO A 132 -16.73 -1.36 6.52
N VAL A 133 -16.42 -0.57 6.89
CA VAL A 133 -16.14 -0.50 8.19
C VAL A 133 -17.19 -0.98 9.03
N ARG A 134 -17.28 -1.36 8.58
CA ARG A 134 -17.92 -1.48 9.08
C ARG A 134 -18.15 -1.34 10.16
N GLY A 135 -18.21 -1.40 10.27
CA GLY A 135 -18.46 -1.22 11.03
C GLY A 135 -18.39 -0.77 11.95
N LYS A 136 -18.31 -0.49 12.00
CA LYS A 136 -18.36 -0.05 12.72
C LYS A 136 -19.03 0.45 13.26
N LYS A 137 -19.41 0.05 13.25
CA LYS A 137 -19.94 0.35 13.73
C LYS A 137 -20.40 0.58 14.34
N LYS A 138 -20.47 0.49 14.51
CA LYS A 138 -20.83 0.57 15.10
C LYS A 138 -21.06 0.78 15.49
#